data_7a49e395ca1d660e1d5732c99a3ab28f
#
_entry.id   7a49e395ca1d660e1d5732c99a3ab28f
#
_cell.length_a   1.000
_cell.length_b   1.000
_cell.length_c   1.000
_cell.angle_alpha   90.00
_cell.angle_beta   90.00
_cell.angle_gamma   90.00
#
_symmetry.space_group_name_H-M   'P 1'
#
loop_
_entity.id
_entity.type
_entity.pdbx_description
1 polymer ?
#
loop_
_entity_poly.entity_id
_entity_poly.type
_entity_poly.pdbx_seq_one_letter_code
_entity_poly.pdbx_strand_id
1 'polypeptide(L)'
;MNILMLSSLLAVSASAQKISTQHEVVDCGQVVFRKPVTAEFLMKNEGSKPLIIHQVYKSCGCTEVVYPKNSVAPGDSFVVKTVYDAKQMGTFNKQVCLYTNAADEPFILSMRGRVVSNVVDFAGPYNEMLGEIKSDVQEVEFDDVNRGDRPVQRIHIFNPTDQMMEPVVMHLPNYLQAQVSPSKVAPRHSA
;
A
#
# COMPACT_ATOMS: atom_id res chain seq x y z
N MET A 1 15.76 66.31 -9.93
CA MET A 1 15.01 65.65 -8.82
C MET A 1 14.43 64.39 -9.36
N ASN A 2 15.21 63.27 -9.28
CA ASN A 2 14.85 61.95 -9.85
C ASN A 2 14.09 61.12 -8.79
N ILE A 3 12.83 60.88 -9.04
CA ILE A 3 11.99 59.96 -8.24
C ILE A 3 12.17 58.56 -8.80
N LEU A 4 12.97 57.73 -8.11
CA LEU A 4 13.01 56.29 -8.38
C LEU A 4 11.71 55.66 -7.83
N MET A 5 10.83 55.26 -8.72
CA MET A 5 9.70 54.36 -8.40
C MET A 5 10.23 52.96 -8.20
N LEU A 6 10.30 52.52 -6.94
CA LEU A 6 10.61 51.14 -6.56
C LEU A 6 9.32 50.29 -6.69
N SER A 7 9.17 49.62 -7.83
CA SER A 7 8.06 48.65 -8.02
C SER A 7 8.40 47.37 -7.30
N SER A 8 7.79 47.13 -6.13
CA SER A 8 7.85 45.85 -5.44
C SER A 8 7.02 44.82 -6.20
N LEU A 9 7.69 43.90 -6.90
CA LEU A 9 7.06 42.68 -7.40
C LEU A 9 6.66 41.85 -6.19
N LEU A 10 5.38 41.83 -5.85
CA LEU A 10 4.79 40.82 -4.98
C LEU A 10 4.77 39.50 -5.75
N ALA A 11 5.73 38.62 -5.45
CA ALA A 11 5.68 37.22 -5.90
C ALA A 11 4.49 36.56 -5.23
N VAL A 12 3.36 36.45 -5.93
CA VAL A 12 2.25 35.62 -5.54
C VAL A 12 2.71 34.17 -5.70
N SER A 13 3.12 33.53 -4.60
CA SER A 13 3.34 32.12 -4.56
C SER A 13 2.00 31.44 -4.86
N ALA A 14 1.82 30.96 -6.08
CA ALA A 14 0.70 30.10 -6.44
C ALA A 14 0.85 28.81 -5.63
N SER A 15 0.16 28.73 -4.50
CA SER A 15 0.10 27.53 -3.68
C SER A 15 -0.67 26.50 -4.48
N ALA A 16 0.06 25.57 -5.10
CA ALA A 16 -0.51 24.48 -5.87
C ALA A 16 -1.32 23.58 -4.92
N GLN A 17 -2.49 23.17 -5.36
CA GLN A 17 -3.27 22.17 -4.67
C GLN A 17 -2.49 20.86 -4.69
N LYS A 18 -2.43 20.12 -3.57
CA LYS A 18 -1.63 18.90 -3.43
C LYS A 18 -2.37 17.82 -2.63
N ILE A 19 -2.32 16.61 -3.13
CA ILE A 19 -2.83 15.41 -2.48
C ILE A 19 -1.66 14.44 -2.22
N SER A 20 -1.66 13.77 -1.09
CA SER A 20 -0.65 12.77 -0.75
C SER A 20 -1.26 11.55 -0.07
N THR A 21 -0.50 10.46 -0.08
CA THR A 21 -0.73 9.25 0.70
C THR A 21 0.61 8.63 1.08
N GLN A 22 0.65 7.85 2.15
CA GLN A 22 1.84 7.09 2.53
C GLN A 22 2.07 5.90 1.60
N HIS A 23 0.99 5.30 1.09
CA HIS A 23 1.06 4.11 0.26
C HIS A 23 0.08 4.25 -0.91
N GLU A 24 0.61 4.34 -2.13
CA GLU A 24 -0.18 4.31 -3.37
C GLU A 24 -0.56 2.88 -3.77
N VAL A 25 0.14 1.89 -3.21
CA VAL A 25 -0.06 0.48 -3.51
C VAL A 25 -0.28 -0.29 -2.20
N VAL A 26 -1.40 -1.00 -2.11
CA VAL A 26 -1.69 -1.94 -1.01
C VAL A 26 -1.57 -3.37 -1.54
N ASP A 27 -0.71 -4.17 -0.90
CA ASP A 27 -0.61 -5.60 -1.16
C ASP A 27 -1.58 -6.34 -0.22
N CYS A 28 -2.57 -7.01 -0.82
CA CYS A 28 -3.60 -7.76 -0.09
C CYS A 28 -3.18 -9.23 0.19
N GLY A 29 -1.98 -9.64 -0.26
CA GLY A 29 -1.51 -11.01 -0.08
C GLY A 29 -2.40 -12.06 -0.76
N GLN A 30 -2.61 -13.17 -0.07
CA GLN A 30 -3.53 -14.21 -0.52
C GLN A 30 -4.95 -13.90 -0.06
N VAL A 31 -5.88 -13.96 -1.00
CA VAL A 31 -7.30 -13.68 -0.79
C VAL A 31 -8.11 -14.92 -1.18
N VAL A 32 -9.05 -15.32 -0.34
CA VAL A 32 -9.90 -16.49 -0.64
C VAL A 32 -10.89 -16.16 -1.76
N PHE A 33 -11.02 -17.09 -2.71
CA PHE A 33 -11.97 -16.98 -3.80
C PHE A 33 -13.39 -16.62 -3.32
N ARG A 34 -13.99 -15.63 -3.96
CA ARG A 34 -15.32 -15.09 -3.63
C ARG A 34 -15.43 -14.46 -2.23
N LYS A 35 -14.32 -14.21 -1.54
CA LYS A 35 -14.33 -13.37 -0.33
C LYS A 35 -13.81 -11.99 -0.71
N PRO A 36 -14.66 -10.95 -0.70
CA PRO A 36 -14.23 -9.60 -1.01
C PRO A 36 -13.09 -9.16 -0.08
N VAL A 37 -12.14 -8.42 -0.65
CA VAL A 37 -11.01 -7.83 0.08
C VAL A 37 -11.04 -6.32 -0.05
N THR A 38 -10.73 -5.63 1.03
CA THR A 38 -10.71 -4.17 1.09
C THR A 38 -9.29 -3.66 1.26
N ALA A 39 -8.89 -2.73 0.41
CA ALA A 39 -7.69 -1.91 0.60
C ALA A 39 -8.13 -0.50 1.06
N GLU A 40 -7.49 0.02 2.09
CA GLU A 40 -7.72 1.36 2.62
C GLU A 40 -6.49 2.23 2.34
N PHE A 41 -6.74 3.42 1.79
CA PHE A 41 -5.71 4.40 1.50
C PHE A 41 -5.98 5.64 2.34
N LEU A 42 -5.09 5.92 3.29
CA LEU A 42 -5.13 7.15 4.07
C LEU A 42 -4.54 8.28 3.23
N MET A 43 -5.39 9.18 2.81
CA MET A 43 -5.06 10.33 1.97
C MET A 43 -5.04 11.60 2.80
N LYS A 44 -4.31 12.62 2.34
CA LYS A 44 -4.26 13.94 2.95
C LYS A 44 -4.35 15.04 1.91
N ASN A 45 -5.15 16.07 2.20
CA ASN A 45 -5.12 17.32 1.44
C ASN A 45 -3.98 18.20 1.97
N GLU A 46 -2.85 18.20 1.28
CA GLU A 46 -1.70 19.07 1.63
C GLU A 46 -1.75 20.44 0.92
N GLY A 47 -2.78 20.69 0.14
CA GLY A 47 -3.00 21.96 -0.53
C GLY A 47 -3.57 23.01 0.40
N SER A 48 -3.66 24.24 -0.09
CA SER A 48 -4.20 25.40 0.64
C SER A 48 -5.70 25.65 0.41
N LYS A 49 -6.33 24.87 -0.46
CA LYS A 49 -7.76 24.98 -0.83
C LYS A 49 -8.49 23.67 -0.55
N PRO A 50 -9.83 23.67 -0.41
CA PRO A 50 -10.61 22.46 -0.32
C PRO A 50 -10.35 21.54 -1.51
N LEU A 51 -10.06 20.24 -1.23
CA LEU A 51 -9.87 19.21 -2.22
C LEU A 51 -11.24 18.62 -2.62
N ILE A 52 -11.47 18.53 -3.91
CA ILE A 52 -12.70 17.95 -4.47
C ILE A 52 -12.31 16.79 -5.36
N ILE A 53 -12.89 15.62 -5.09
CA ILE A 53 -12.81 14.45 -5.98
C ILE A 53 -14.05 14.50 -6.88
N HIS A 54 -13.86 14.92 -8.13
CA HIS A 54 -14.99 15.11 -9.04
C HIS A 54 -15.30 13.85 -9.87
N GLN A 55 -14.32 12.96 -10.05
CA GLN A 55 -14.52 11.70 -10.77
C GLN A 55 -13.61 10.60 -10.23
N VAL A 56 -14.10 9.37 -10.22
CA VAL A 56 -13.31 8.17 -9.88
C VAL A 56 -13.51 7.15 -10.99
N TYR A 57 -12.39 6.70 -11.57
CA TYR A 57 -12.38 5.64 -12.57
C TYR A 57 -11.75 4.37 -11.98
N LYS A 58 -12.29 3.21 -12.32
CA LYS A 58 -11.88 1.89 -11.85
C LYS A 58 -11.44 1.04 -13.04
N SER A 59 -10.37 0.26 -12.87
CA SER A 59 -9.85 -0.62 -13.91
C SER A 59 -10.79 -1.78 -14.27
N CYS A 60 -11.77 -2.11 -13.41
CA CYS A 60 -12.81 -3.11 -13.71
C CYS A 60 -14.12 -2.86 -12.93
N GLY A 61 -15.21 -3.45 -13.40
CA GLY A 61 -16.50 -3.48 -12.69
C GLY A 61 -16.50 -4.38 -11.43
N CYS A 62 -15.46 -5.20 -11.26
CA CYS A 62 -15.25 -6.09 -10.12
C CYS A 62 -14.73 -5.37 -8.85
N THR A 63 -14.62 -4.05 -8.90
CA THR A 63 -14.10 -3.21 -7.83
C THR A 63 -15.12 -2.14 -7.46
N GLU A 64 -15.36 -1.96 -6.16
CA GLU A 64 -16.13 -0.85 -5.61
C GLU A 64 -15.17 0.14 -4.93
N VAL A 65 -15.52 1.44 -4.98
CA VAL A 65 -14.70 2.49 -4.38
C VAL A 65 -15.58 3.39 -3.52
N VAL A 66 -15.20 3.53 -2.26
CA VAL A 66 -15.83 4.44 -1.31
C VAL A 66 -14.86 5.58 -1.01
N TYR A 67 -15.32 6.81 -1.20
CA TYR A 67 -14.52 8.02 -1.02
C TYR A 67 -15.41 9.18 -0.58
N PRO A 68 -14.86 10.24 0.03
CA PRO A 68 -15.62 11.43 0.41
C PRO A 68 -16.31 12.07 -0.79
N LYS A 69 -17.60 12.33 -0.67
CA LYS A 69 -18.38 13.04 -1.70
C LYS A 69 -18.35 14.56 -1.51
N ASN A 70 -18.05 15.00 -0.29
CA ASN A 70 -17.88 16.40 0.06
C ASN A 70 -16.41 16.82 -0.10
N SER A 71 -16.18 18.11 -0.18
CA SER A 71 -14.81 18.64 -0.20
C SER A 71 -14.08 18.36 1.11
N VAL A 72 -12.78 18.09 1.01
CA VAL A 72 -11.88 17.86 2.16
C VAL A 72 -11.13 19.16 2.44
N ALA A 73 -11.19 19.67 3.65
CA ALA A 73 -10.52 20.92 4.01
C ALA A 73 -8.98 20.82 3.92
N PRO A 74 -8.29 21.94 3.76
CA PRO A 74 -6.84 21.99 3.80
C PRO A 74 -6.27 21.38 5.08
N GLY A 75 -5.29 20.48 4.96
CA GLY A 75 -4.66 19.79 6.08
C GLY A 75 -5.40 18.56 6.57
N ASP A 76 -6.65 18.37 6.21
CA ASP A 76 -7.45 17.23 6.64
C ASP A 76 -7.04 15.93 5.93
N SER A 77 -7.21 14.82 6.66
CA SER A 77 -7.04 13.46 6.14
C SER A 77 -8.39 12.81 5.87
N PHE A 78 -8.40 11.92 4.89
CA PHE A 78 -9.58 11.14 4.51
C PHE A 78 -9.16 9.75 4.04
N VAL A 79 -10.12 8.82 4.00
CA VAL A 79 -9.87 7.44 3.57
C VAL A 79 -10.57 7.17 2.25
N VAL A 80 -9.82 6.59 1.31
CA VAL A 80 -10.39 5.95 0.11
C VAL A 80 -10.32 4.45 0.32
N LYS A 81 -11.48 3.77 0.22
CA LYS A 81 -11.57 2.31 0.33
C LYS A 81 -11.86 1.72 -1.03
N THR A 82 -11.09 0.70 -1.38
CA THR A 82 -11.29 -0.06 -2.61
C THR A 82 -11.61 -1.50 -2.24
N VAL A 83 -12.76 -2.01 -2.70
CA VAL A 83 -13.23 -3.37 -2.42
C VAL A 83 -13.20 -4.17 -3.71
N TYR A 84 -12.43 -5.25 -3.73
CA TYR A 84 -12.36 -6.20 -4.84
C TYR A 84 -13.15 -7.46 -4.50
N ASP A 85 -14.01 -7.93 -5.41
CA ASP A 85 -14.93 -9.05 -5.19
C ASP A 85 -14.30 -10.46 -5.20
N ALA A 86 -13.02 -10.55 -5.58
CA ALA A 86 -12.21 -11.77 -5.60
C ALA A 86 -12.84 -12.96 -6.37
N LYS A 87 -13.61 -12.68 -7.44
CA LYS A 87 -14.26 -13.73 -8.25
C LYS A 87 -13.40 -14.33 -9.37
N GLN A 88 -12.14 -13.92 -9.48
CA GLN A 88 -11.20 -14.46 -10.45
C GLN A 88 -9.99 -15.03 -9.72
N MET A 89 -9.68 -16.30 -9.96
CA MET A 89 -8.49 -16.97 -9.42
C MET A 89 -7.21 -16.40 -10.04
N GLY A 90 -6.13 -16.40 -9.28
CA GLY A 90 -4.82 -15.93 -9.73
C GLY A 90 -4.47 -14.53 -9.26
N THR A 91 -3.39 -13.98 -9.77
CA THR A 91 -2.89 -12.65 -9.41
C THR A 91 -3.83 -11.55 -9.89
N PHE A 92 -4.01 -10.53 -9.07
CA PHE A 92 -4.75 -9.33 -9.44
C PHE A 92 -3.94 -8.07 -9.16
N ASN A 93 -4.18 -7.05 -9.99
CA ASN A 93 -3.75 -5.68 -9.77
C ASN A 93 -4.91 -4.78 -10.21
N LYS A 94 -5.56 -4.12 -9.25
CA LYS A 94 -6.71 -3.26 -9.49
C LYS A 94 -6.34 -1.82 -9.23
N GLN A 95 -6.61 -0.97 -10.19
CA GLN A 95 -6.29 0.45 -10.13
C GLN A 95 -7.55 1.30 -9.99
N VAL A 96 -7.41 2.37 -9.24
CA VAL A 96 -8.39 3.42 -9.04
C VAL A 96 -7.74 4.75 -9.36
N CYS A 97 -8.30 5.48 -10.31
CA CYS A 97 -7.85 6.81 -10.69
C CYS A 97 -8.79 7.85 -10.08
N LEU A 98 -8.25 8.73 -9.23
CA LEU A 98 -8.97 9.82 -8.59
C LEU A 98 -8.71 11.11 -9.37
N TYR A 99 -9.72 11.64 -10.03
CA TYR A 99 -9.67 12.96 -10.67
C TYR A 99 -10.10 14.01 -9.66
N THR A 100 -9.22 14.96 -9.42
CA THR A 100 -9.40 15.97 -8.37
C THR A 100 -9.08 17.37 -8.91
N ASN A 101 -9.41 18.40 -8.14
CA ASN A 101 -8.99 19.76 -8.45
C ASN A 101 -7.52 20.05 -8.05
N ALA A 102 -6.76 19.03 -7.66
CA ALA A 102 -5.35 19.17 -7.29
C ALA A 102 -4.40 19.15 -8.50
N ALA A 103 -4.75 18.39 -9.54
CA ALA A 103 -3.97 18.29 -10.77
C ALA A 103 -4.90 17.86 -11.93
N ASP A 104 -4.45 18.12 -13.15
CA ASP A 104 -5.14 17.65 -14.35
C ASP A 104 -4.99 16.14 -14.52
N GLU A 105 -3.85 15.58 -14.07
CA GLU A 105 -3.61 14.15 -14.08
C GLU A 105 -4.26 13.46 -12.87
N PRO A 106 -4.80 12.24 -13.04
CA PRO A 106 -5.42 11.51 -11.95
C PRO A 106 -4.39 11.01 -10.92
N PHE A 107 -4.76 11.02 -9.65
CA PHE A 107 -4.02 10.32 -8.62
C PHE A 107 -4.37 8.83 -8.65
N ILE A 108 -3.35 7.96 -8.82
CA ILE A 108 -3.55 6.53 -9.04
C ILE A 108 -3.28 5.76 -7.75
N LEU A 109 -4.27 5.00 -7.31
CA LEU A 109 -4.17 4.04 -6.21
C LEU A 109 -4.28 2.62 -6.77
N SER A 110 -3.51 1.69 -6.20
CA SER A 110 -3.49 0.31 -6.65
C SER A 110 -3.64 -0.66 -5.48
N MET A 111 -4.43 -1.70 -5.67
CA MET A 111 -4.44 -2.86 -4.79
C MET A 111 -4.05 -4.10 -5.59
N ARG A 112 -3.18 -4.93 -5.02
CA ARG A 112 -2.71 -6.15 -5.66
C ARG A 112 -2.73 -7.33 -4.70
N GLY A 113 -2.69 -8.53 -5.24
CA GLY A 113 -2.67 -9.76 -4.45
C GLY A 113 -2.89 -11.00 -5.33
N ARG A 114 -3.21 -12.11 -4.69
CA ARG A 114 -3.50 -13.37 -5.37
C ARG A 114 -4.74 -14.02 -4.79
N VAL A 115 -5.72 -14.29 -5.65
CA VAL A 115 -6.91 -15.05 -5.26
C VAL A 115 -6.60 -16.54 -5.35
N VAL A 116 -6.84 -17.24 -4.24
CA VAL A 116 -6.59 -18.66 -4.05
C VAL A 116 -7.87 -19.38 -3.60
N SER A 117 -7.98 -20.69 -3.85
CA SER A 117 -9.14 -21.48 -3.40
C SER A 117 -9.20 -21.56 -1.88
N ASN A 118 -8.05 -21.75 -1.26
CA ASN A 118 -7.87 -21.73 0.19
C ASN A 118 -6.59 -20.95 0.49
N VAL A 119 -6.61 -20.14 1.54
CA VAL A 119 -5.36 -19.64 2.11
C VAL A 119 -4.70 -20.84 2.75
N VAL A 120 -3.55 -21.21 2.25
CA VAL A 120 -2.74 -22.25 2.88
C VAL A 120 -1.99 -21.52 4.00
N ASP A 121 -2.57 -21.56 5.19
CA ASP A 121 -1.79 -21.25 6.37
C ASP A 121 -0.71 -22.33 6.47
N PHE A 122 0.54 -21.92 6.50
CA PHE A 122 1.62 -22.85 6.72
C PHE A 122 1.39 -23.49 8.12
N ALA A 123 0.96 -24.75 8.12
CA ALA A 123 0.71 -25.51 9.34
C ALA A 123 1.99 -26.19 9.89
N GLY A 124 3.16 -25.71 9.46
CA GLY A 124 4.45 -26.22 9.91
C GLY A 124 4.79 -25.76 11.33
N PRO A 125 5.75 -26.42 11.98
CA PRO A 125 6.20 -26.03 13.29
C PRO A 125 6.96 -24.69 13.20
N TYR A 126 6.46 -23.67 13.89
CA TYR A 126 7.19 -22.43 14.12
C TYR A 126 8.06 -22.63 15.38
N ASN A 127 9.23 -23.21 15.19
CA ASN A 127 10.12 -23.60 16.30
C ASN A 127 11.07 -22.48 16.72
N GLU A 128 11.30 -21.50 15.83
CA GLU A 128 12.28 -20.46 16.05
C GLU A 128 11.63 -19.16 16.51
N MET A 129 12.32 -18.42 17.38
CA MET A 129 11.90 -17.11 17.84
C MET A 129 12.82 -16.03 17.24
N LEU A 130 12.24 -15.14 16.45
CA LEU A 130 12.91 -13.97 15.88
C LEU A 130 12.34 -12.70 16.53
N GLY A 131 12.85 -12.36 17.72
CA GLY A 131 12.27 -11.31 18.56
C GLY A 131 10.89 -11.73 19.09
N GLU A 132 9.86 -11.00 18.73
CA GLU A 132 8.46 -11.30 19.13
C GLU A 132 7.72 -12.19 18.11
N ILE A 133 8.36 -12.53 16.99
CA ILE A 133 7.78 -13.33 15.91
C ILE A 133 8.29 -14.77 16.03
N LYS A 134 7.43 -15.74 15.74
CA LYS A 134 7.86 -17.11 15.51
C LYS A 134 8.12 -17.35 14.03
N SER A 135 9.12 -18.20 13.72
CA SER A 135 9.51 -18.56 12.36
C SER A 135 9.63 -20.07 12.19
N ASP A 136 9.50 -20.53 10.96
CA ASP A 136 9.78 -21.93 10.58
C ASP A 136 11.27 -22.21 10.47
N VAL A 137 12.09 -21.16 10.25
CA VAL A 137 13.55 -21.26 10.14
C VAL A 137 14.25 -20.13 10.91
N GLN A 138 15.45 -20.39 11.42
CA GLN A 138 16.31 -19.39 12.07
C GLN A 138 17.28 -18.77 11.07
N GLU A 139 17.76 -19.55 10.11
CA GLU A 139 18.74 -19.15 9.10
C GLU A 139 18.23 -19.52 7.72
N VAL A 140 18.62 -18.75 6.73
CA VAL A 140 18.30 -18.98 5.33
C VAL A 140 19.58 -19.21 4.57
N GLU A 141 19.71 -20.40 4.01
CA GLU A 141 20.79 -20.75 3.13
C GLU A 141 20.32 -20.77 1.67
N PHE A 142 21.14 -20.24 0.79
CA PHE A 142 20.97 -20.39 -0.63
C PHE A 142 21.97 -21.42 -1.13
N ASP A 143 21.51 -22.39 -1.91
CA ASP A 143 22.38 -23.30 -2.65
C ASP A 143 23.31 -22.52 -3.58
N ASP A 144 24.26 -23.23 -4.22
CA ASP A 144 25.19 -22.64 -5.17
C ASP A 144 24.45 -21.80 -6.21
N VAL A 145 24.74 -20.49 -6.20
CA VAL A 145 24.08 -19.51 -7.08
C VAL A 145 25.04 -19.13 -8.20
N ASN A 146 24.64 -19.40 -9.44
CA ASN A 146 25.40 -19.00 -10.61
C ASN A 146 25.14 -17.53 -10.96
N ARG A 147 26.07 -16.94 -11.72
CA ARG A 147 25.92 -15.56 -12.17
C ARG A 147 24.67 -15.41 -13.06
N GLY A 148 23.72 -14.59 -12.60
CA GLY A 148 22.45 -14.32 -13.29
C GLY A 148 21.25 -15.02 -12.67
N ASP A 149 21.46 -15.97 -11.76
CA ASP A 149 20.37 -16.62 -11.02
C ASP A 149 19.76 -15.64 -10.01
N ARG A 150 18.47 -15.82 -9.76
CA ARG A 150 17.74 -15.09 -8.73
C ARG A 150 16.97 -16.07 -7.87
N PRO A 151 17.68 -16.84 -7.01
CA PRO A 151 17.00 -17.79 -6.14
C PRO A 151 16.09 -17.06 -5.16
N VAL A 152 14.96 -17.70 -4.85
CA VAL A 152 13.97 -17.19 -3.91
C VAL A 152 13.79 -18.21 -2.81
N GLN A 153 14.02 -17.77 -1.57
CA GLN A 153 13.67 -18.52 -0.38
C GLN A 153 12.46 -17.91 0.29
N ARG A 154 11.65 -18.74 0.93
CA ARG A 154 10.47 -18.31 1.66
C ARG A 154 10.61 -18.68 3.12
N ILE A 155 10.33 -17.73 3.96
CA ILE A 155 10.30 -17.88 5.42
C ILE A 155 8.85 -17.66 5.82
N HIS A 156 8.32 -18.59 6.61
CA HIS A 156 6.98 -18.42 7.17
C HIS A 156 7.12 -17.90 8.60
N ILE A 157 6.35 -16.87 8.89
CA ILE A 157 6.35 -16.25 10.20
C ILE A 157 4.96 -16.32 10.82
N PHE A 158 4.91 -16.39 12.14
CA PHE A 158 3.68 -16.40 12.92
C PHE A 158 3.72 -15.31 13.98
N ASN A 159 2.67 -14.54 14.07
CA ASN A 159 2.48 -13.55 15.13
C ASN A 159 1.86 -14.20 16.36
N PRO A 160 2.63 -14.50 17.42
CA PRO A 160 2.10 -15.14 18.61
C PRO A 160 1.40 -14.16 19.58
N THR A 161 1.37 -12.88 19.26
CA THR A 161 0.82 -11.84 20.13
C THR A 161 -0.66 -11.59 19.86
N ASP A 162 -1.28 -10.79 20.70
CA ASP A 162 -2.67 -10.35 20.54
C ASP A 162 -2.79 -8.99 19.84
N GLN A 163 -1.68 -8.49 19.27
CA GLN A 163 -1.63 -7.21 18.55
C GLN A 163 -1.26 -7.41 17.10
N MET A 164 -1.68 -6.47 16.24
CA MET A 164 -1.23 -6.42 14.86
C MET A 164 0.27 -6.15 14.80
N MET A 165 1.00 -6.95 14.03
CA MET A 165 2.44 -6.77 13.80
C MET A 165 2.72 -6.33 12.37
N GLU A 166 3.74 -5.49 12.21
CA GLU A 166 4.29 -5.08 10.91
C GLU A 166 5.78 -5.47 10.87
N PRO A 167 6.08 -6.71 10.44
CA PRO A 167 7.45 -7.21 10.42
C PRO A 167 8.31 -6.43 9.44
N VAL A 168 9.50 -6.05 9.87
CA VAL A 168 10.48 -5.34 9.05
C VAL A 168 11.76 -6.16 9.00
N VAL A 169 12.25 -6.43 7.78
CA VAL A 169 13.55 -7.08 7.58
C VAL A 169 14.63 -6.00 7.60
N MET A 170 15.55 -6.12 8.55
CA MET A 170 16.64 -5.15 8.73
C MET A 170 17.99 -5.77 8.37
N HIS A 171 18.98 -4.91 8.09
CA HIS A 171 20.38 -5.28 7.87
C HIS A 171 20.62 -6.29 6.72
N LEU A 172 19.74 -6.27 5.70
CA LEU A 172 19.99 -7.07 4.50
C LEU A 172 21.23 -6.57 3.76
N PRO A 173 22.08 -7.48 3.30
CA PRO A 173 23.11 -7.15 2.33
C PRO A 173 22.49 -6.54 1.07
N ASN A 174 23.18 -5.62 0.42
CA ASN A 174 22.67 -4.88 -0.74
C ASN A 174 22.36 -5.74 -1.99
N TYR A 175 22.83 -6.99 -2.00
CA TYR A 175 22.53 -7.97 -3.05
C TYR A 175 21.28 -8.83 -2.75
N LEU A 176 20.68 -8.71 -1.56
CA LEU A 176 19.46 -9.39 -1.19
C LEU A 176 18.27 -8.41 -1.15
N GLN A 177 17.10 -8.91 -1.46
CA GLN A 177 15.84 -8.21 -1.32
C GLN A 177 14.88 -9.08 -0.52
N ALA A 178 14.14 -8.48 0.41
CA ALA A 178 13.08 -9.16 1.13
C ALA A 178 11.75 -8.43 0.95
N GLN A 179 10.69 -9.20 0.95
CA GLN A 179 9.33 -8.70 0.95
C GLN A 179 8.51 -9.50 1.95
N VAL A 180 7.83 -8.82 2.85
CA VAL A 180 6.87 -9.44 3.76
C VAL A 180 5.47 -9.34 3.14
N SER A 181 4.77 -10.47 3.07
CA SER A 181 3.41 -10.52 2.50
C SER A 181 2.53 -11.49 3.31
N PRO A 182 1.45 -10.98 3.92
CA PRO A 182 1.00 -9.58 3.98
C PRO A 182 1.95 -8.69 4.80
N SER A 183 1.98 -7.39 4.52
CA SER A 183 2.83 -6.44 5.26
C SER A 183 2.45 -6.27 6.73
N LYS A 184 1.21 -6.60 7.08
CA LYS A 184 0.69 -6.62 8.45
C LYS A 184 0.17 -8.01 8.77
N VAL A 185 0.67 -8.57 9.87
CA VAL A 185 0.28 -9.90 10.34
C VAL A 185 -0.68 -9.75 11.52
N ALA A 186 -1.89 -10.25 11.33
CA ALA A 186 -2.92 -10.19 12.36
C ALA A 186 -2.52 -10.99 13.62
N PRO A 187 -3.11 -10.69 14.80
CA PRO A 187 -2.93 -11.48 16.01
C PRO A 187 -3.18 -12.97 15.76
N ARG A 188 -2.27 -13.83 16.22
CA ARG A 188 -2.37 -15.30 16.11
C ARG A 188 -2.48 -15.83 14.67
N HIS A 189 -1.95 -15.08 13.67
CA HIS A 189 -1.91 -15.49 12.26
C HIS A 189 -0.48 -15.59 11.73
N SER A 190 -0.34 -16.28 10.60
CA SER A 190 0.92 -16.45 9.86
C SER A 190 0.99 -15.54 8.62
N ALA A 191 2.22 -15.37 8.12
CA ALA A 191 2.54 -14.70 6.86
C ALA A 191 3.69 -15.43 6.13
#